data_e06cca9dcfce2e19f4279608de20637d
#
_entry.id   e06cca9dcfce2e19f4279608de20637d
#
_cell.length_a   1.000
_cell.length_b   1.000
_cell.length_c   1.000
_cell.angle_alpha   90.00
_cell.angle_beta   90.00
_cell.angle_gamma   90.00
#
_symmetry.space_group_name_H-M   'P 1'
#
loop_
_entity.id
_entity.type
_entity.pdbx_description
1 polymer ?
#
loop_
_entity_poly.entity_id
_entity_poly.type
_entity_poly.pdbx_seq_one_letter_code
_entity_poly.pdbx_strand_id
1 'polypeptide(L)'
;SIDDPEPKYGLAVTGLADPERLLRNDAARAGEPISLTKPLGIGVLNNRHKATGEVFPQAVQAMTTLNRSAAEQALAAGIRAATDVTGFGLLGHLFKMARAAGLTAVVDAAAVPYLAGARESLAQGYVSGGTQRNLAWVRPHLAATVAERELLLLADAQTSGGLLLAGEVADAPVIGEFVPRREHILEVR
;
A
#
# COMPACT_ATOMS: atom_id res chain seq x y z
N SER A 1 -1.17 30.70 -1.16
CA SER A 1 -1.33 30.54 0.30
C SER A 1 -2.52 29.67 0.59
N ILE A 2 -2.44 28.88 1.63
CA ILE A 2 -3.53 28.01 2.12
C ILE A 2 -3.98 28.60 3.45
N ASP A 3 -5.28 28.85 3.59
CA ASP A 3 -5.87 29.25 4.85
C ASP A 3 -6.28 27.98 5.61
N ASP A 4 -5.48 27.60 6.60
CA ASP A 4 -5.65 26.37 7.37
C ASP A 4 -5.15 26.61 8.80
N PRO A 5 -5.94 26.27 9.84
CA PRO A 5 -5.54 26.46 11.23
C PRO A 5 -4.33 25.62 11.66
N GLU A 6 -4.01 24.55 10.89
CA GLU A 6 -2.84 23.71 11.16
C GLU A 6 -1.67 24.08 10.23
N PRO A 7 -0.43 24.16 10.76
CA PRO A 7 0.76 24.36 9.93
C PRO A 7 0.88 23.25 8.88
N LYS A 8 1.14 23.60 7.63
CA LYS A 8 1.40 22.65 6.55
C LYS A 8 2.90 22.68 6.24
N TYR A 9 3.48 21.49 6.19
CA TYR A 9 4.88 21.28 5.84
C TYR A 9 4.98 20.23 4.74
N GLY A 10 5.85 20.46 3.78
CA GLY A 10 6.10 19.52 2.68
C GLY A 10 7.49 19.73 2.09
N LEU A 11 7.93 18.72 1.35
CA LEU A 11 9.20 18.74 0.61
C LEU A 11 8.91 18.59 -0.88
N ALA A 12 9.60 19.40 -1.69
CA ALA A 12 9.74 19.16 -3.13
C ALA A 12 11.14 18.57 -3.36
N VAL A 13 11.19 17.36 -3.93
CA VAL A 13 12.43 16.65 -4.20
C VAL A 13 12.61 16.51 -5.69
N THR A 14 13.78 16.94 -6.19
CA THR A 14 14.18 16.74 -7.60
C THR A 14 15.39 15.83 -7.63
N GLY A 15 15.39 14.85 -8.54
CA GLY A 15 16.49 13.92 -8.73
C GLY A 15 16.70 13.59 -10.20
N LEU A 16 17.84 12.99 -10.51
CA LEU A 16 18.14 12.41 -11.83
C LEU A 16 18.10 10.89 -11.72
N ALA A 17 17.53 10.24 -12.71
CA ALA A 17 17.43 8.80 -12.77
C ALA A 17 17.79 8.31 -14.19
N ASP A 18 18.38 7.12 -14.26
CA ASP A 18 18.60 6.40 -15.52
C ASP A 18 17.25 5.86 -16.01
N PRO A 19 16.77 6.24 -17.22
CA PRO A 19 15.51 5.76 -17.76
C PRO A 19 15.40 4.24 -17.88
N GLU A 20 16.52 3.54 -18.11
CA GLU A 20 16.59 2.09 -18.23
C GLU A 20 16.51 1.36 -16.89
N ARG A 21 16.64 2.08 -15.77
CA ARG A 21 16.67 1.55 -14.40
C ARG A 21 15.53 2.08 -13.53
N LEU A 22 14.44 2.52 -14.15
CA LEU A 22 13.27 3.00 -13.41
C LEU A 22 12.37 1.83 -12.98
N LEU A 23 11.93 1.86 -11.72
CA LEU A 23 10.79 1.10 -11.24
C LEU A 23 9.52 1.89 -11.61
N ARG A 24 8.73 1.35 -12.54
CA ARG A 24 7.56 2.03 -13.10
C ARG A 24 6.28 1.41 -12.55
N ASN A 25 5.23 2.18 -12.38
CA ASN A 25 3.95 1.65 -11.92
C ASN A 25 3.09 0.99 -13.02
N ASP A 26 3.50 1.08 -14.29
CA ASP A 26 2.79 0.55 -15.46
C ASP A 26 3.50 -0.65 -16.11
N ALA A 27 4.60 -1.13 -15.53
CA ALA A 27 5.45 -2.15 -16.16
C ALA A 27 5.22 -3.58 -15.64
N ALA A 28 4.19 -3.81 -14.81
CA ALA A 28 3.84 -5.14 -14.33
C ALA A 28 3.36 -6.06 -15.47
N ARG A 29 3.59 -7.37 -15.32
CA ARG A 29 3.23 -8.41 -16.29
C ARG A 29 2.38 -9.49 -15.64
N ALA A 30 1.54 -10.14 -16.44
CA ALA A 30 0.78 -11.29 -15.96
C ALA A 30 1.72 -12.44 -15.56
N GLY A 31 1.41 -13.08 -14.42
CA GLY A 31 2.22 -14.13 -13.81
C GLY A 31 3.26 -13.63 -12.81
N GLU A 32 3.46 -12.31 -12.68
CA GLU A 32 4.37 -11.78 -11.67
C GLU A 32 3.71 -11.79 -10.28
N PRO A 33 4.41 -12.24 -9.23
CA PRO A 33 3.93 -12.14 -7.87
C PRO A 33 3.90 -10.69 -7.41
N ILE A 34 3.05 -10.41 -6.42
CA ILE A 34 2.95 -9.10 -5.78
C ILE A 34 3.57 -9.21 -4.39
N SER A 35 4.65 -8.48 -4.13
CA SER A 35 5.29 -8.42 -2.80
C SER A 35 5.07 -7.07 -2.13
N LEU A 36 4.98 -7.07 -0.80
CA LEU A 36 4.81 -5.88 0.04
C LEU A 36 5.97 -5.76 1.04
N THR A 37 6.72 -4.66 1.00
CA THR A 37 7.98 -4.52 1.76
C THR A 37 7.84 -3.98 3.18
N LYS A 38 6.67 -3.47 3.57
CA LYS A 38 6.35 -3.07 4.95
C LYS A 38 4.92 -3.46 5.31
N PRO A 39 4.64 -3.81 6.58
CA PRO A 39 3.30 -4.11 7.05
C PRO A 39 2.38 -2.89 6.97
N LEU A 40 1.07 -3.14 6.84
CA LEU A 40 0.03 -2.12 6.86
C LEU A 40 -0.46 -1.81 8.28
N GLY A 41 -1.28 -0.75 8.42
CA GLY A 41 -1.96 -0.40 9.67
C GLY A 41 -1.52 0.92 10.28
N ILE A 42 -0.65 1.69 9.62
CA ILE A 42 -0.18 2.99 10.12
C ILE A 42 -1.36 3.96 10.31
N GLY A 43 -2.32 3.98 9.40
CA GLY A 43 -3.46 4.91 9.46
C GLY A 43 -4.36 4.66 10.66
N VAL A 44 -4.75 3.41 10.90
CA VAL A 44 -5.59 3.05 12.07
C VAL A 44 -4.86 3.28 13.38
N LEU A 45 -3.56 2.98 13.47
CA LEU A 45 -2.74 3.22 14.66
C LEU A 45 -2.57 4.73 14.93
N ASN A 46 -2.29 5.53 13.89
CA ASN A 46 -2.20 6.98 14.04
C ASN A 46 -3.55 7.61 14.44
N ASN A 47 -4.67 7.08 13.92
CA ASN A 47 -6.00 7.55 14.32
C ASN A 47 -6.30 7.23 15.78
N ARG A 48 -5.91 6.04 16.25
CA ARG A 48 -6.00 5.68 17.65
C ARG A 48 -5.08 6.54 18.53
N HIS A 49 -3.84 6.77 18.11
CA HIS A 49 -2.92 7.68 18.79
C HIS A 49 -3.53 9.08 18.97
N LYS A 50 -4.10 9.65 17.90
CA LYS A 50 -4.75 10.97 17.97
C LYS A 50 -5.91 11.02 18.96
N ALA A 51 -6.67 9.93 19.08
CA ALA A 51 -7.84 9.86 19.95
C ALA A 51 -7.49 9.58 21.42
N THR A 52 -6.41 8.83 21.69
CA THR A 52 -6.12 8.30 23.03
C THR A 52 -4.81 8.77 23.63
N GLY A 53 -3.89 9.31 22.82
CA GLY A 53 -2.51 9.59 23.21
C GLY A 53 -1.61 8.35 23.27
N GLU A 54 -2.13 7.13 23.00
CA GLU A 54 -1.35 5.90 23.00
C GLU A 54 -0.27 5.93 21.92
N VAL A 55 0.96 5.55 22.26
CA VAL A 55 2.09 5.56 21.33
C VAL A 55 2.34 4.16 20.78
N PHE A 56 2.55 4.06 19.47
CA PHE A 56 2.84 2.82 18.75
C PHE A 56 4.26 2.87 18.16
N PRO A 57 5.30 2.46 18.89
CA PRO A 57 6.70 2.53 18.43
C PRO A 57 6.92 1.82 17.10
N GLN A 58 6.24 0.69 16.87
CA GLN A 58 6.32 -0.08 15.62
C GLN A 58 5.79 0.73 14.41
N ALA A 59 4.79 1.58 14.59
CA ALA A 59 4.31 2.47 13.53
C ALA A 59 5.33 3.58 13.23
N VAL A 60 5.94 4.15 14.26
CA VAL A 60 7.02 5.14 14.11
C VAL A 60 8.21 4.51 13.39
N GLN A 61 8.63 3.32 13.78
CA GLN A 61 9.71 2.59 13.13
C GLN A 61 9.40 2.33 11.64
N ALA A 62 8.20 1.85 11.32
CA ALA A 62 7.80 1.62 9.93
C ALA A 62 7.83 2.90 9.09
N MET A 63 7.35 4.04 9.64
CA MET A 63 7.36 5.34 8.97
C MET A 63 8.78 5.89 8.76
N THR A 64 9.70 5.67 9.69
CA THR A 64 11.07 6.20 9.62
C THR A 64 12.04 5.29 8.86
N THR A 65 11.67 4.02 8.62
CA THR A 65 12.44 3.11 7.79
C THR A 65 12.33 3.52 6.32
N LEU A 66 13.47 3.80 5.68
CA LEU A 66 13.51 4.18 4.27
C LEU A 66 13.24 2.99 3.35
N ASN A 67 12.61 3.25 2.21
CA ASN A 67 12.38 2.23 1.15
C ASN A 67 13.62 1.98 0.28
N ARG A 68 14.76 2.59 0.59
CA ARG A 68 15.98 2.53 -0.22
C ARG A 68 16.46 1.10 -0.44
N SER A 69 16.66 0.33 0.63
CA SER A 69 17.14 -1.05 0.52
C SER A 69 16.20 -1.92 -0.30
N ALA A 70 14.88 -1.78 -0.11
CA ALA A 70 13.89 -2.51 -0.89
C ALA A 70 13.93 -2.15 -2.39
N ALA A 71 14.11 -0.87 -2.72
CA ALA A 71 14.25 -0.42 -4.10
C ALA A 71 15.56 -0.94 -4.75
N GLU A 72 16.68 -0.93 -4.01
CA GLU A 72 17.96 -1.47 -4.48
C GLU A 72 17.88 -2.98 -4.72
N GLN A 73 17.24 -3.73 -3.82
CA GLN A 73 16.98 -5.17 -3.99
C GLN A 73 16.07 -5.45 -5.20
N ALA A 74 15.00 -4.69 -5.37
CA ALA A 74 14.10 -4.82 -6.51
C ALA A 74 14.84 -4.61 -7.85
N LEU A 75 15.67 -3.59 -7.95
CA LEU A 75 16.50 -3.33 -9.13
C LEU A 75 17.52 -4.45 -9.37
N ALA A 76 18.16 -4.95 -8.31
CA ALA A 76 19.12 -6.06 -8.41
C ALA A 76 18.44 -7.37 -8.85
N ALA A 77 17.19 -7.60 -8.45
CA ALA A 77 16.38 -8.73 -8.87
C ALA A 77 15.78 -8.58 -10.29
N GLY A 78 16.03 -7.45 -10.98
CA GLY A 78 15.49 -7.19 -12.30
C GLY A 78 14.01 -6.82 -12.32
N ILE A 79 13.43 -6.48 -11.16
CA ILE A 79 12.03 -6.00 -11.07
C ILE A 79 11.94 -4.66 -11.80
N ARG A 80 10.88 -4.49 -12.57
CA ARG A 80 10.66 -3.27 -13.36
C ARG A 80 9.42 -2.49 -12.93
N ALA A 81 8.53 -3.11 -12.15
CA ALA A 81 7.29 -2.49 -11.75
C ALA A 81 7.17 -2.39 -10.23
N ALA A 82 6.94 -1.17 -9.76
CA ALA A 82 6.72 -0.86 -8.35
C ALA A 82 5.89 0.41 -8.16
N THR A 83 5.28 0.54 -6.99
CA THR A 83 4.75 1.78 -6.44
C THR A 83 4.95 1.80 -4.94
N ASP A 84 5.01 2.98 -4.33
CA ASP A 84 4.91 3.12 -2.88
C ASP A 84 3.45 3.00 -2.41
N VAL A 85 3.25 2.56 -1.17
CA VAL A 85 1.93 2.48 -0.54
C VAL A 85 1.78 3.62 0.45
N THR A 86 0.97 4.61 0.10
CA THR A 86 0.78 5.82 0.91
C THR A 86 -0.70 6.13 1.13
N GLY A 87 -1.13 7.35 0.91
CA GLY A 87 -2.45 7.85 1.28
C GLY A 87 -3.67 7.12 0.69
N PHE A 88 -3.50 6.40 -0.43
CA PHE A 88 -4.60 5.63 -1.04
C PHE A 88 -4.72 4.19 -0.50
N GLY A 89 -3.86 3.79 0.44
CA GLY A 89 -3.81 2.43 0.95
C GLY A 89 -3.32 1.41 -0.08
N LEU A 90 -3.19 0.15 0.34
CA LEU A 90 -2.76 -0.93 -0.56
C LEU A 90 -3.68 -1.02 -1.79
N LEU A 91 -5.00 -1.10 -1.57
CA LEU A 91 -5.95 -1.28 -2.67
C LEU A 91 -5.90 -0.14 -3.68
N GLY A 92 -5.79 1.11 -3.23
CA GLY A 92 -5.77 2.26 -4.14
C GLY A 92 -4.50 2.33 -4.99
N HIS A 93 -3.33 2.04 -4.40
CA HIS A 93 -2.07 2.02 -5.14
C HIS A 93 -1.99 0.83 -6.08
N LEU A 94 -2.42 -0.37 -5.64
CA LEU A 94 -2.48 -1.57 -6.47
C LEU A 94 -3.46 -1.42 -7.63
N PHE A 95 -4.63 -0.79 -7.39
CA PHE A 95 -5.58 -0.45 -8.45
C PHE A 95 -4.94 0.38 -9.55
N LYS A 96 -4.18 1.43 -9.18
CA LYS A 96 -3.49 2.29 -10.15
C LYS A 96 -2.45 1.50 -10.95
N MET A 97 -1.68 0.66 -10.28
CA MET A 97 -0.65 -0.18 -10.89
C MET A 97 -1.24 -1.22 -11.86
N ALA A 98 -2.23 -2.00 -11.40
CA ALA A 98 -2.90 -3.01 -12.23
C ALA A 98 -3.63 -2.38 -13.43
N ARG A 99 -4.30 -1.24 -13.23
CA ARG A 99 -4.97 -0.51 -14.30
C ARG A 99 -4.00 -0.01 -15.35
N ALA A 100 -2.87 0.57 -14.92
CA ALA A 100 -1.86 1.12 -15.84
C ALA A 100 -1.18 0.02 -16.67
N ALA A 101 -1.00 -1.17 -16.09
CA ALA A 101 -0.44 -2.34 -16.77
C ALA A 101 -1.48 -3.13 -17.61
N GLY A 102 -2.77 -2.79 -17.53
CA GLY A 102 -3.83 -3.52 -18.24
C GLY A 102 -4.12 -4.92 -17.66
N LEU A 103 -3.89 -5.11 -16.35
CA LEU A 103 -3.97 -6.39 -15.65
C LEU A 103 -5.08 -6.40 -14.59
N THR A 104 -5.30 -7.57 -14.00
CA THR A 104 -6.00 -7.76 -12.73
C THR A 104 -4.98 -8.15 -11.66
N ALA A 105 -5.07 -7.54 -10.48
CA ALA A 105 -4.31 -7.94 -9.31
C ALA A 105 -5.17 -8.78 -8.38
N VAL A 106 -4.71 -9.98 -8.06
CA VAL A 106 -5.35 -10.92 -7.12
C VAL A 106 -4.56 -10.88 -5.82
N VAL A 107 -5.23 -10.52 -4.71
CA VAL A 107 -4.63 -10.40 -3.38
C VAL A 107 -5.14 -11.51 -2.48
N ASP A 108 -4.23 -12.20 -1.83
CA ASP A 108 -4.52 -13.06 -0.68
C ASP A 108 -4.47 -12.21 0.60
N ALA A 109 -5.64 -11.87 1.14
CA ALA A 109 -5.74 -11.04 2.32
C ALA A 109 -5.08 -11.67 3.57
N ALA A 110 -5.00 -13.00 3.62
CA ALA A 110 -4.36 -13.70 4.74
C ALA A 110 -2.83 -13.57 4.70
N ALA A 111 -2.25 -13.35 3.52
CA ALA A 111 -0.81 -13.15 3.34
C ALA A 111 -0.35 -11.71 3.63
N VAL A 112 -1.27 -10.75 3.74
CA VAL A 112 -0.92 -9.33 3.98
C VAL A 112 -0.47 -9.12 5.42
N PRO A 113 0.75 -8.62 5.66
CA PRO A 113 1.24 -8.35 7.01
C PRO A 113 0.67 -7.05 7.58
N TYR A 114 0.36 -7.07 8.87
CA TYR A 114 -0.11 -5.90 9.61
C TYR A 114 0.75 -5.62 10.84
N LEU A 115 0.90 -4.34 11.17
CA LEU A 115 1.50 -3.90 12.42
C LEU A 115 0.68 -4.41 13.61
N ALA A 116 1.37 -4.77 14.69
CA ALA A 116 0.71 -5.17 15.93
C ALA A 116 -0.25 -4.06 16.42
N GLY A 117 -1.46 -4.43 16.82
CA GLY A 117 -2.51 -3.50 17.24
C GLY A 117 -3.35 -2.90 16.11
N ALA A 118 -3.02 -3.12 14.83
CA ALA A 118 -3.78 -2.55 13.72
C ALA A 118 -5.21 -3.12 13.63
N ARG A 119 -5.35 -4.44 13.75
CA ARG A 119 -6.65 -5.13 13.71
C ARG A 119 -7.54 -4.74 14.91
N GLU A 120 -6.97 -4.63 16.08
CA GLU A 120 -7.65 -4.18 17.31
C GLU A 120 -8.09 -2.72 17.17
N SER A 121 -7.22 -1.86 16.65
CA SER A 121 -7.55 -0.44 16.46
C SER A 121 -8.70 -0.27 15.48
N LEU A 122 -8.72 -1.03 14.38
CA LEU A 122 -9.87 -1.06 13.46
C LEU A 122 -11.13 -1.55 14.17
N ALA A 123 -11.06 -2.66 14.92
CA ALA A 123 -12.20 -3.23 15.65
C ALA A 123 -12.79 -2.27 16.68
N GLN A 124 -11.98 -1.37 17.24
CA GLN A 124 -12.39 -0.31 18.15
C GLN A 124 -12.91 0.95 17.42
N GLY A 125 -12.96 0.93 16.08
CA GLY A 125 -13.54 2.01 15.29
C GLY A 125 -12.55 3.12 14.88
N TYR A 126 -11.26 2.95 15.09
CA TYR A 126 -10.25 3.95 14.71
C TYR A 126 -9.98 3.93 13.19
N VAL A 127 -11.01 4.22 12.40
CA VAL A 127 -10.94 4.28 10.93
C VAL A 127 -10.99 5.74 10.48
N SER A 128 -10.00 6.14 9.68
CA SER A 128 -9.98 7.50 9.14
C SER A 128 -11.02 7.68 8.02
N GLY A 129 -11.53 8.91 7.86
CA GLY A 129 -12.36 9.24 6.70
C GLY A 129 -11.63 9.05 5.36
N GLY A 130 -10.29 9.12 5.36
CA GLY A 130 -9.45 8.80 4.20
C GLY A 130 -9.56 7.34 3.81
N THR A 131 -9.45 6.43 4.77
CA THR A 131 -9.59 4.98 4.58
C THR A 131 -10.95 4.62 3.96
N GLN A 132 -12.05 5.21 4.49
CA GLN A 132 -13.39 4.98 3.97
C GLN A 132 -13.53 5.48 2.51
N ARG A 133 -13.01 6.67 2.21
CA ARG A 133 -13.00 7.21 0.84
C ARG A 133 -12.17 6.36 -0.12
N ASN A 134 -11.03 5.85 0.33
CA ASN A 134 -10.19 4.96 -0.46
C ASN A 134 -10.94 3.69 -0.86
N LEU A 135 -11.61 3.04 0.11
CA LEU A 135 -12.39 1.84 -0.16
C LEU A 135 -13.57 2.15 -1.09
N ALA A 136 -14.32 3.22 -0.86
CA ALA A 136 -15.42 3.63 -1.71
C ALA A 136 -14.98 3.90 -3.16
N TRP A 137 -13.79 4.49 -3.33
CA TRP A 137 -13.22 4.79 -4.65
C TRP A 137 -12.88 3.52 -5.46
N VAL A 138 -12.29 2.51 -4.82
CA VAL A 138 -11.91 1.26 -5.53
C VAL A 138 -13.06 0.26 -5.66
N ARG A 139 -14.11 0.40 -4.86
CA ARG A 139 -15.25 -0.54 -4.79
C ARG A 139 -15.85 -0.92 -6.16
N PRO A 140 -16.08 0.00 -7.11
CA PRO A 140 -16.62 -0.36 -8.43
C PRO A 140 -15.70 -1.27 -9.27
N HIS A 141 -14.44 -1.41 -8.87
CA HIS A 141 -13.40 -2.16 -9.59
C HIS A 141 -12.92 -3.39 -8.81
N LEU A 142 -13.59 -3.73 -7.71
CA LEU A 142 -13.17 -4.72 -6.73
C LEU A 142 -14.17 -5.87 -6.66
N ALA A 143 -13.69 -7.11 -6.85
CA ALA A 143 -14.37 -8.31 -6.39
C ALA A 143 -13.70 -8.79 -5.10
N ALA A 144 -14.49 -9.13 -4.07
CA ALA A 144 -13.95 -9.57 -2.80
C ALA A 144 -14.81 -10.67 -2.16
N THR A 145 -14.15 -11.66 -1.57
CA THR A 145 -14.77 -12.73 -0.78
C THR A 145 -14.49 -12.60 0.72
N VAL A 146 -13.73 -11.59 1.11
CA VAL A 146 -13.37 -11.31 2.51
C VAL A 146 -14.34 -10.34 3.18
N ALA A 147 -14.34 -10.29 4.51
CA ALA A 147 -15.19 -9.39 5.28
C ALA A 147 -14.82 -7.90 5.05
N GLU A 148 -15.80 -7.00 5.18
CA GLU A 148 -15.63 -5.55 5.01
C GLU A 148 -14.51 -4.97 5.86
N ARG A 149 -14.33 -5.47 7.10
CA ARG A 149 -13.25 -5.04 7.99
C ARG A 149 -11.86 -5.32 7.40
N GLU A 150 -11.70 -6.39 6.64
CA GLU A 150 -10.45 -6.70 5.97
C GLU A 150 -10.20 -5.73 4.82
N LEU A 151 -11.23 -5.42 4.05
CA LEU A 151 -11.15 -4.41 2.98
C LEU A 151 -10.80 -3.02 3.52
N LEU A 152 -11.31 -2.65 4.70
CA LEU A 152 -10.93 -1.39 5.36
C LEU A 152 -9.44 -1.38 5.76
N LEU A 153 -8.89 -2.49 6.27
CA LEU A 153 -7.46 -2.59 6.56
C LEU A 153 -6.60 -2.49 5.29
N LEU A 154 -7.01 -3.14 4.21
CA LEU A 154 -6.33 -3.08 2.92
C LEU A 154 -6.42 -1.68 2.27
N ALA A 155 -7.48 -0.92 2.57
CA ALA A 155 -7.67 0.46 2.11
C ALA A 155 -7.08 1.50 3.07
N ASP A 156 -6.51 1.07 4.23
CA ASP A 156 -5.99 1.97 5.26
C ASP A 156 -4.89 2.87 4.71
N ALA A 157 -5.06 4.18 4.92
CA ALA A 157 -4.10 5.17 4.44
C ALA A 157 -2.76 5.01 5.18
N GLN A 158 -1.68 4.87 4.45
CA GLN A 158 -0.35 4.73 5.02
C GLN A 158 0.42 6.05 4.94
N THR A 159 1.26 6.30 5.94
CA THR A 159 2.27 7.37 5.94
C THR A 159 3.63 6.72 5.79
N SER A 160 4.39 7.05 4.74
CA SER A 160 5.71 6.45 4.48
C SER A 160 5.67 4.91 4.50
N GLY A 161 4.67 4.32 3.85
CA GLY A 161 4.52 2.88 3.76
C GLY A 161 5.59 2.22 2.89
N GLY A 162 5.46 0.91 2.68
CA GLY A 162 6.40 0.11 1.90
C GLY A 162 6.22 0.26 0.39
N LEU A 163 6.99 -0.52 -0.34
CA LEU A 163 6.83 -0.71 -1.77
C LEU A 163 5.92 -1.91 -2.06
N LEU A 164 5.06 -1.75 -3.06
CA LEU A 164 4.45 -2.83 -3.81
C LEU A 164 5.33 -3.13 -5.01
N LEU A 165 5.75 -4.36 -5.15
CA LEU A 165 6.64 -4.82 -6.22
C LEU A 165 5.92 -5.87 -7.07
N ALA A 166 6.08 -5.81 -8.39
CA ALA A 166 5.75 -6.94 -9.27
C ALA A 166 6.99 -7.84 -9.38
N GLY A 167 7.14 -8.74 -8.42
CA GLY A 167 8.29 -9.63 -8.26
C GLY A 167 8.57 -9.93 -6.80
N GLU A 168 9.54 -10.79 -6.55
CA GLU A 168 9.96 -11.22 -5.22
C GLU A 168 11.30 -10.61 -4.83
N VAL A 169 11.40 -10.16 -3.58
CA VAL A 169 12.66 -9.76 -2.94
C VAL A 169 12.74 -10.40 -1.57
N ALA A 170 13.95 -10.52 -1.02
CA ALA A 170 14.14 -11.03 0.33
C ALA A 170 13.35 -10.18 1.35
N ASP A 171 12.85 -10.83 2.38
CA ASP A 171 12.13 -10.22 3.52
C ASP A 171 10.82 -9.48 3.16
N ALA A 172 10.32 -9.61 1.92
CA ALA A 172 9.03 -9.08 1.52
C ALA A 172 8.05 -10.23 1.20
N PRO A 173 6.99 -10.44 2.00
CA PRO A 173 6.02 -11.47 1.72
C PRO A 173 5.33 -11.25 0.37
N VAL A 174 5.11 -12.34 -0.34
CA VAL A 174 4.22 -12.38 -1.50
C VAL A 174 2.79 -12.34 -1.00
N ILE A 175 2.02 -11.34 -1.42
CA ILE A 175 0.65 -11.10 -1.00
C ILE A 175 -0.37 -11.34 -2.11
N GLY A 176 0.08 -11.77 -3.29
CA GLY A 176 -0.80 -11.99 -4.44
C GLY A 176 -0.04 -12.14 -5.75
N GLU A 177 -0.75 -11.96 -6.84
CA GLU A 177 -0.22 -12.09 -8.20
C GLU A 177 -0.93 -11.16 -9.19
N PHE A 178 -0.25 -10.76 -10.24
CA PHE A 178 -0.84 -10.14 -11.42
C PHE A 178 -1.28 -11.21 -12.42
N VAL A 179 -2.52 -11.12 -12.87
CA VAL A 179 -3.08 -12.04 -13.87
C VAL A 179 -3.55 -11.28 -15.10
N PRO A 180 -3.77 -11.96 -16.25
CA PRO A 180 -4.40 -11.32 -17.40
C PRO A 180 -5.71 -10.64 -17.00
N ARG A 181 -6.01 -9.51 -17.65
CA ARG A 181 -7.18 -8.69 -17.34
C ARG A 181 -8.47 -9.50 -17.28
N ARG A 182 -9.18 -9.35 -16.16
CA ARG A 182 -10.50 -9.92 -15.91
C ARG A 182 -11.55 -8.81 -15.82
N GLU A 183 -12.77 -9.16 -15.42
CA GLU A 183 -13.87 -8.22 -15.22
C GLU A 183 -13.50 -7.10 -14.23
N HIS A 184 -12.97 -7.48 -13.08
CA HIS A 184 -12.51 -6.54 -12.06
C HIS A 184 -10.99 -6.31 -12.13
N ILE A 185 -10.57 -5.10 -11.76
CA ILE A 185 -9.13 -4.75 -11.71
C ILE A 185 -8.47 -5.33 -10.45
N LEU A 186 -9.24 -5.43 -9.37
CA LEU A 186 -8.82 -5.99 -8.10
C LEU A 186 -9.70 -7.19 -7.75
N GLU A 187 -9.07 -8.25 -7.29
CA GLU A 187 -9.73 -9.40 -6.66
C GLU A 187 -9.07 -9.65 -5.30
N VAL A 188 -9.87 -9.76 -4.22
CA VAL A 188 -9.40 -10.04 -2.86
C VAL A 188 -10.08 -11.29 -2.32
N ARG A 189 -9.26 -12.27 -1.93
CA ARG A 189 -9.72 -13.56 -1.41
C ARG A 189 -9.03 -13.91 -0.08
#